data_ba85cae3ee151bb0eb186e3b4ce6dd6a
#
_entry.id   ba85cae3ee151bb0eb186e3b4ce6dd6a
#
_cell.length_a   1.000
_cell.length_b   1.000
_cell.length_c   1.000
_cell.angle_alpha   90.00
_cell.angle_beta   90.00
_cell.angle_gamma   90.00
#
_symmetry.space_group_name_H-M   'P 1'
#
loop_
_entity.id
_entity.type
_entity.pdbx_description
1 polymer ?
#
loop_
_entity_poly.entity_id
_entity_poly.type
_entity_poly.pdbx_seq_one_letter_code
_entity_poly.pdbx_strand_id
1 'polypeptide(L)'
;KPNEEIGKPKVVYGTGCVHGCHGCEKKCPVGAIHYFGDDGTLDIDYDFDSYKPEKECEGKPKVAFVCVHNSCRSQIAEALGKKLASDVFESYSAGTELKDHINPDAVRMMKKMYGIDMEETRHNKLIEDIPSPDVVIFMGCNVSCPNVPSQYAENWGLDDPSGKSDEE
;
A
#
# COMPACT_ATOMS: atom_id res chain seq x y z
N LYS A 1 13.36 15.03 -5.66
CA LYS A 1 13.12 15.75 -6.92
C LYS A 1 13.58 14.85 -8.06
N PRO A 2 12.89 14.80 -9.20
CA PRO A 2 13.40 14.08 -10.36
C PRO A 2 14.74 14.66 -10.79
N ASN A 3 15.67 13.81 -11.18
CA ASN A 3 16.92 14.23 -11.77
C ASN A 3 16.63 14.64 -13.21
N GLU A 4 16.71 15.92 -13.50
CA GLU A 4 16.38 16.48 -14.81
C GLU A 4 17.25 15.91 -15.96
N GLU A 5 18.46 15.42 -15.67
CA GLU A 5 19.36 14.84 -16.67
C GLU A 5 19.01 13.40 -17.07
N ILE A 6 18.39 12.61 -16.18
CA ILE A 6 18.13 11.18 -16.44
C ILE A 6 16.64 10.81 -16.24
N GLY A 7 15.78 11.77 -15.87
CA GLY A 7 14.33 11.52 -15.65
C GLY A 7 14.01 10.57 -14.49
N LYS A 8 15.02 10.17 -13.70
CA LYS A 8 14.86 9.26 -12.56
C LYS A 8 14.82 10.06 -11.23
N PRO A 9 14.00 9.67 -10.25
CA PRO A 9 13.97 10.33 -8.96
C PRO A 9 15.29 10.12 -8.23
N LYS A 10 15.85 11.20 -7.68
CA LYS A 10 17.04 11.18 -6.86
C LYS A 10 16.69 11.59 -5.43
N VAL A 11 17.00 10.75 -4.47
CA VAL A 11 16.91 11.12 -3.06
C VAL A 11 18.15 11.92 -2.71
N VAL A 12 17.98 13.23 -2.50
CA VAL A 12 19.03 14.09 -1.99
C VAL A 12 18.86 14.15 -0.48
N TYR A 13 19.96 13.94 0.26
CA TYR A 13 19.96 14.07 1.73
C TYR A 13 19.37 15.42 2.12
N GLY A 14 18.15 15.37 2.69
CA GLY A 14 17.59 16.52 3.37
C GLY A 14 18.26 16.70 4.73
N THR A 15 18.14 17.89 5.29
CA THR A 15 18.69 18.30 6.59
C THR A 15 18.25 17.46 7.81
N GLY A 16 17.52 16.36 7.59
CA GLY A 16 17.00 15.47 8.64
C GLY A 16 17.57 14.04 8.62
N CYS A 17 18.42 13.70 7.66
CA CYS A 17 19.05 12.37 7.65
C CYS A 17 20.28 12.34 8.55
N VAL A 18 20.33 11.37 9.47
CA VAL A 18 21.49 11.10 10.30
C VAL A 18 22.49 10.29 9.50
N HIS A 19 23.77 10.68 9.54
CA HIS A 19 24.86 9.95 8.91
C HIS A 19 24.88 8.48 9.34
N GLY A 20 25.03 7.55 8.42
CA GLY A 20 24.98 6.10 8.72
C GLY A 20 23.58 5.54 8.95
N CYS A 21 22.51 6.27 8.63
CA CYS A 21 21.14 5.80 8.83
C CYS A 21 20.65 4.95 7.64
N HIS A 22 20.50 3.65 7.87
CA HIS A 22 19.90 2.70 6.91
C HIS A 22 18.38 2.52 7.10
N GLY A 23 17.70 3.45 7.78
CA GLY A 23 16.29 3.29 8.15
C GLY A 23 15.35 3.14 6.97
N CYS A 24 15.55 3.91 5.90
CA CYS A 24 14.72 3.82 4.70
C CYS A 24 14.98 2.54 3.89
N GLU A 25 16.26 2.13 3.79
CA GLU A 25 16.66 0.88 3.14
C GLU A 25 16.02 -0.33 3.81
N LYS A 26 16.11 -0.40 5.15
CA LYS A 26 15.53 -1.51 5.94
C LYS A 26 14.01 -1.55 5.92
N LYS A 27 13.37 -0.43 5.63
CA LYS A 27 11.90 -0.32 5.58
C LYS A 27 11.32 -0.48 4.17
N CYS A 28 12.14 -0.51 3.14
CA CYS A 28 11.66 -0.72 1.78
C CYS A 28 11.29 -2.20 1.56
N PRO A 29 10.00 -2.55 1.41
CA PRO A 29 9.58 -3.95 1.34
C PRO A 29 10.08 -4.67 0.09
N VAL A 30 10.41 -3.91 -0.95
CA VAL A 30 10.86 -4.43 -2.25
C VAL A 30 12.34 -4.19 -2.50
N GLY A 31 13.10 -3.71 -1.51
CA GLY A 31 14.53 -3.45 -1.65
C GLY A 31 14.90 -2.39 -2.69
N ALA A 32 13.96 -1.50 -3.05
CA ALA A 32 14.17 -0.46 -4.07
C ALA A 32 14.98 0.75 -3.55
N ILE A 33 15.26 0.80 -2.26
CA ILE A 33 16.02 1.89 -1.63
C ILE A 33 17.34 1.31 -1.14
N HIS A 34 18.43 1.83 -1.65
CA HIS A 34 19.78 1.49 -1.23
C HIS A 34 20.47 2.69 -0.58
N TYR A 35 21.23 2.42 0.48
CA TYR A 35 22.06 3.42 1.13
C TYR A 35 23.48 3.36 0.57
N PHE A 36 23.98 4.48 0.08
CA PHE A 36 25.32 4.62 -0.46
C PHE A 36 26.15 5.59 0.39
N GLY A 37 27.17 5.06 0.99
CA GLY A 37 28.28 5.81 1.56
C GLY A 37 28.00 6.59 2.84
N ASP A 38 28.88 6.44 3.80
CA ASP A 38 28.90 7.20 5.05
C ASP A 38 29.68 8.51 4.95
N ASP A 39 30.34 8.73 3.82
CA ASP A 39 31.23 9.89 3.60
C ASP A 39 30.52 11.09 2.94
N GLY A 40 29.22 10.95 2.65
CA GLY A 40 28.43 12.00 2.00
C GLY A 40 28.73 12.19 0.53
N THR A 41 29.59 11.38 -0.06
CA THR A 41 29.81 11.35 -1.51
C THR A 41 28.75 10.45 -2.13
N LEU A 42 27.86 11.06 -2.95
CA LEU A 42 27.01 10.30 -3.84
C LEU A 42 27.88 9.80 -4.98
N ASP A 43 28.00 8.49 -5.11
CA ASP A 43 28.55 7.91 -6.32
C ASP A 43 27.53 8.18 -7.44
N ILE A 44 27.82 9.24 -8.20
CA ILE A 44 26.96 9.68 -9.30
C ILE A 44 27.06 8.76 -10.52
N ASP A 45 28.04 7.85 -10.53
CA ASP A 45 28.25 6.86 -11.59
C ASP A 45 27.55 5.53 -11.32
N TYR A 46 26.68 5.47 -10.26
CA TYR A 46 25.93 4.26 -9.99
C TYR A 46 25.00 3.90 -11.14
N ASP A 47 25.25 2.75 -11.72
CA ASP A 47 24.47 2.19 -12.81
C ASP A 47 23.18 1.54 -12.26
N PHE A 48 22.09 2.29 -12.26
CA PHE A 48 20.78 1.83 -11.84
C PHE A 48 20.22 0.71 -12.74
N ASP A 49 20.71 0.57 -13.94
CA ASP A 49 20.24 -0.46 -14.88
C ASP A 49 20.90 -1.83 -14.60
N SER A 50 22.05 -1.83 -13.90
CA SER A 50 22.72 -3.06 -13.40
C SER A 50 22.25 -3.46 -12.01
N TYR A 51 21.46 -2.62 -11.30
CA TYR A 51 20.96 -2.93 -9.98
C TYR A 51 20.01 -4.13 -10.03
N LYS A 52 20.41 -5.22 -9.37
CA LYS A 52 19.52 -6.34 -9.07
C LYS A 52 19.23 -6.31 -7.59
N PRO A 53 17.95 -6.19 -7.17
CA PRO A 53 17.61 -6.30 -5.76
C PRO A 53 18.09 -7.65 -5.21
N GLU A 54 18.66 -7.66 -4.01
CA GLU A 54 19.17 -8.87 -3.35
C GLU A 54 18.09 -9.94 -3.12
N LYS A 55 16.83 -9.53 -3.14
CA LYS A 55 15.65 -10.40 -3.20
C LYS A 55 14.91 -10.10 -4.49
N GLU A 56 14.99 -10.99 -5.45
CA GLU A 56 13.95 -11.07 -6.47
C GLU A 56 12.66 -11.43 -5.74
N CYS A 57 11.72 -10.48 -5.72
CA CYS A 57 10.36 -10.81 -5.28
C CYS A 57 9.81 -11.84 -6.26
N GLU A 58 9.69 -13.09 -5.82
CA GLU A 58 8.97 -14.10 -6.59
C GLU A 58 7.50 -13.67 -6.68
N GLY A 59 7.15 -12.99 -7.77
CA GLY A 59 5.80 -12.48 -8.00
C GLY A 59 5.60 -11.03 -7.57
N LYS A 60 4.36 -10.55 -7.71
CA LYS A 60 3.96 -9.21 -7.28
C LYS A 60 3.79 -9.17 -5.77
N PRO A 61 4.18 -8.09 -5.09
CA PRO A 61 3.93 -7.95 -3.66
C PRO A 61 2.42 -7.98 -3.37
N LYS A 62 2.05 -8.64 -2.29
CA LYS A 62 0.67 -8.73 -1.82
C LYS A 62 0.38 -7.60 -0.85
N VAL A 63 -0.53 -6.71 -1.21
CA VAL A 63 -0.94 -5.58 -0.39
C VAL A 63 -2.33 -5.81 0.17
N ALA A 64 -2.46 -5.84 1.49
CA ALA A 64 -3.73 -5.98 2.18
C ALA A 64 -4.20 -4.64 2.75
N PHE A 65 -5.37 -4.20 2.32
CA PHE A 65 -6.08 -3.07 2.91
C PHE A 65 -7.02 -3.56 4.01
N VAL A 66 -6.82 -3.08 5.24
CA VAL A 66 -7.53 -3.59 6.41
C VAL A 66 -8.34 -2.49 7.07
N CYS A 67 -9.62 -2.76 7.32
CA CYS A 67 -10.49 -1.92 8.14
C CYS A 67 -11.25 -2.80 9.15
N VAL A 68 -12.15 -2.22 9.96
CA VAL A 68 -12.87 -2.99 10.97
C VAL A 68 -13.77 -4.06 10.33
N HIS A 69 -14.68 -3.65 9.45
CA HIS A 69 -15.76 -4.54 8.97
C HIS A 69 -15.56 -5.08 7.54
N ASN A 70 -14.49 -4.73 6.86
CA ASN A 70 -14.28 -5.06 5.43
C ASN A 70 -15.48 -4.72 4.52
N SER A 71 -16.22 -3.67 4.83
CA SER A 71 -17.47 -3.34 4.14
C SER A 71 -17.43 -2.06 3.29
N CYS A 72 -16.44 -1.17 3.49
CA CYS A 72 -16.35 0.09 2.77
C CYS A 72 -14.91 0.41 2.35
N ARG A 73 -14.14 1.13 3.17
CA ARG A 73 -12.79 1.65 2.85
C ARG A 73 -11.84 0.62 2.26
N SER A 74 -11.68 -0.52 2.91
CA SER A 74 -10.78 -1.58 2.45
C SER A 74 -11.26 -2.23 1.15
N GLN A 75 -12.57 -2.39 0.96
CA GLN A 75 -13.15 -2.93 -0.28
C GLN A 75 -12.95 -1.98 -1.46
N ILE A 76 -13.13 -0.66 -1.25
CA ILE A 76 -12.85 0.37 -2.25
C ILE A 76 -11.37 0.32 -2.63
N ALA A 77 -10.48 0.30 -1.65
CA ALA A 77 -9.03 0.26 -1.88
C ALA A 77 -8.59 -0.99 -2.66
N GLU A 78 -9.10 -2.17 -2.31
CA GLU A 78 -8.85 -3.39 -3.06
C GLU A 78 -9.35 -3.28 -4.51
N ALA A 79 -10.54 -2.71 -4.71
CA ALA A 79 -11.13 -2.54 -6.03
C ALA A 79 -10.28 -1.62 -6.92
N LEU A 80 -9.86 -0.49 -6.36
CA LEU A 80 -9.00 0.47 -7.06
C LEU A 80 -7.62 -0.12 -7.33
N GLY A 81 -7.01 -0.80 -6.36
CA GLY A 81 -5.73 -1.47 -6.54
C GLY A 81 -5.76 -2.49 -7.68
N LYS A 82 -6.80 -3.31 -7.74
CA LYS A 82 -6.98 -4.27 -8.86
C LYS A 82 -7.20 -3.60 -10.21
N LYS A 83 -7.88 -2.45 -10.24
CA LYS A 83 -8.14 -1.74 -11.50
C LYS A 83 -6.95 -0.93 -11.99
N LEU A 84 -6.26 -0.24 -11.08
CA LEU A 84 -5.29 0.81 -11.43
C LEU A 84 -3.84 0.35 -11.33
N ALA A 85 -3.55 -0.70 -10.55
CA ALA A 85 -2.19 -1.11 -10.22
C ALA A 85 -2.01 -2.64 -10.19
N SER A 86 -2.84 -3.37 -10.92
CA SER A 86 -2.75 -4.83 -10.98
C SER A 86 -1.47 -5.36 -11.65
N ASP A 87 -0.77 -4.51 -12.38
CA ASP A 87 0.55 -4.79 -12.94
C ASP A 87 1.68 -4.62 -11.90
N VAL A 88 1.44 -3.87 -10.83
CA VAL A 88 2.43 -3.54 -9.79
C VAL A 88 2.32 -4.46 -8.58
N PHE A 89 1.10 -4.66 -8.05
CA PHE A 89 0.88 -5.47 -6.86
C PHE A 89 -0.44 -6.26 -6.91
N GLU A 90 -0.53 -7.30 -6.08
CA GLU A 90 -1.76 -8.03 -5.84
C GLU A 90 -2.52 -7.36 -4.68
N SER A 91 -3.74 -6.91 -4.96
CA SER A 91 -4.57 -6.17 -4.00
C SER A 91 -5.56 -7.09 -3.29
N TYR A 92 -5.57 -7.03 -1.97
CA TYR A 92 -6.47 -7.76 -1.08
C TYR A 92 -7.13 -6.81 -0.09
N SER A 93 -8.27 -7.19 0.45
CA SER A 93 -8.89 -6.49 1.57
C SER A 93 -9.36 -7.45 2.64
N ALA A 94 -9.35 -6.99 3.89
CA ALA A 94 -9.82 -7.78 5.02
C ALA A 94 -10.40 -6.89 6.13
N GLY A 95 -11.14 -7.51 7.05
CA GLY A 95 -11.63 -6.89 8.26
C GLY A 95 -11.18 -7.64 9.51
N THR A 96 -11.27 -6.99 10.65
CA THR A 96 -11.17 -7.64 11.96
C THR A 96 -12.47 -8.28 12.39
N GLU A 97 -13.58 -7.79 11.83
CA GLU A 97 -14.93 -8.27 12.00
C GLU A 97 -15.63 -8.30 10.64
N LEU A 98 -16.69 -9.06 10.50
CA LEU A 98 -17.47 -9.09 9.27
C LEU A 98 -18.82 -8.38 9.46
N LYS A 99 -19.25 -7.67 8.44
CA LYS A 99 -20.64 -7.30 8.20
C LYS A 99 -21.23 -8.23 7.13
N ASP A 100 -22.56 -8.38 7.15
CA ASP A 100 -23.26 -9.25 6.19
C ASP A 100 -23.10 -8.77 4.74
N HIS A 101 -22.95 -7.46 4.54
CA HIS A 101 -22.93 -6.86 3.20
C HIS A 101 -21.87 -5.76 3.09
N ILE A 102 -21.38 -5.57 1.86
CA ILE A 102 -20.61 -4.37 1.49
C ILE A 102 -21.53 -3.15 1.60
N ASN A 103 -20.98 -2.02 2.00
CA ASN A 103 -21.73 -0.77 2.13
C ASN A 103 -22.36 -0.38 0.76
N PRO A 104 -23.70 -0.22 0.67
CA PRO A 104 -24.37 0.09 -0.59
C PRO A 104 -23.90 1.40 -1.23
N ASP A 105 -23.54 2.41 -0.44
CA ASP A 105 -23.01 3.67 -0.96
C ASP A 105 -21.63 3.46 -1.62
N ALA A 106 -20.78 2.62 -1.04
CA ALA A 106 -19.50 2.26 -1.64
C ALA A 106 -19.73 1.54 -2.98
N VAL A 107 -20.65 0.60 -3.05
CA VAL A 107 -21.02 -0.10 -4.31
C VAL A 107 -21.49 0.89 -5.36
N ARG A 108 -22.44 1.76 -4.99
CA ARG A 108 -23.03 2.78 -5.87
C ARG A 108 -21.96 3.75 -6.40
N MET A 109 -21.10 4.26 -5.53
CA MET A 109 -20.07 5.20 -5.91
C MET A 109 -18.98 4.58 -6.78
N MET A 110 -18.55 3.37 -6.47
CA MET A 110 -17.56 2.66 -7.28
C MET A 110 -18.09 2.34 -8.67
N LYS A 111 -19.36 2.00 -8.79
CA LYS A 111 -20.01 1.80 -10.09
C LYS A 111 -20.13 3.11 -10.87
N LYS A 112 -20.55 4.21 -10.21
CA LYS A 112 -20.73 5.53 -10.82
C LYS A 112 -19.40 6.15 -11.29
N MET A 113 -18.35 6.10 -10.46
CA MET A 113 -17.08 6.80 -10.71
C MET A 113 -16.11 5.96 -11.55
N TYR A 114 -16.08 4.66 -11.32
CA TYR A 114 -15.05 3.79 -11.88
C TYR A 114 -15.62 2.65 -12.73
N GLY A 115 -16.94 2.48 -12.81
CA GLY A 115 -17.56 1.38 -13.53
C GLY A 115 -17.27 0.00 -12.93
N ILE A 116 -16.97 -0.05 -11.63
CA ILE A 116 -16.68 -1.29 -10.92
C ILE A 116 -17.95 -1.75 -10.20
N ASP A 117 -18.45 -2.93 -10.55
CA ASP A 117 -19.51 -3.59 -9.80
C ASP A 117 -18.90 -4.44 -8.67
N MET A 118 -19.07 -3.96 -7.43
CA MET A 118 -18.48 -4.63 -6.27
C MET A 118 -19.38 -5.77 -5.74
N GLU A 119 -20.65 -5.83 -6.06
CA GLU A 119 -21.56 -6.92 -5.62
C GLU A 119 -21.28 -8.22 -6.36
N GLU A 120 -20.97 -8.15 -7.65
CA GLU A 120 -20.71 -9.35 -8.46
C GLU A 120 -19.38 -10.02 -8.15
N THR A 121 -18.39 -9.26 -7.68
CA THR A 121 -16.98 -9.71 -7.63
C THR A 121 -16.40 -9.84 -6.24
N ARG A 122 -17.15 -9.43 -5.20
CA ARG A 122 -16.58 -9.27 -3.86
C ARG A 122 -17.50 -9.73 -2.74
N HIS A 123 -16.87 -10.17 -1.66
CA HIS A 123 -17.49 -10.49 -0.38
C HIS A 123 -16.59 -10.00 0.75
N ASN A 124 -17.16 -9.87 1.94
CA ASN A 124 -16.44 -9.50 3.13
C ASN A 124 -15.54 -10.67 3.57
N LYS A 125 -14.31 -10.35 3.98
CA LYS A 125 -13.27 -11.32 4.34
C LYS A 125 -12.62 -10.94 5.65
N LEU A 126 -12.27 -11.93 6.45
CA LEU A 126 -11.37 -11.77 7.59
C LEU A 126 -9.91 -11.78 7.14
N ILE A 127 -9.02 -11.37 8.05
CA ILE A 127 -7.57 -11.38 7.78
C ILE A 127 -7.05 -12.80 7.50
N GLU A 128 -7.65 -13.80 8.12
CA GLU A 128 -7.30 -15.22 7.93
C GLU A 128 -7.75 -15.80 6.57
N ASP A 129 -8.69 -15.13 5.90
CA ASP A 129 -9.22 -15.56 4.60
C ASP A 129 -8.38 -15.08 3.41
N ILE A 130 -7.38 -14.23 3.64
CA ILE A 130 -6.51 -13.71 2.60
C ILE A 130 -5.11 -14.31 2.68
N PRO A 131 -4.36 -14.39 1.56
CA PRO A 131 -2.97 -14.80 1.59
C PRO A 131 -2.14 -13.89 2.51
N SER A 132 -1.08 -14.45 3.12
CA SER A 132 -0.14 -13.65 3.92
C SER A 132 0.35 -12.45 3.12
N PRO A 133 0.08 -11.21 3.59
CA PRO A 133 0.46 -10.01 2.86
C PRO A 133 1.92 -9.64 3.11
N ASP A 134 2.56 -9.05 2.12
CA ASP A 134 3.87 -8.41 2.26
C ASP A 134 3.72 -7.02 2.87
N VAL A 135 2.64 -6.32 2.51
CA VAL A 135 2.31 -4.97 2.98
C VAL A 135 0.90 -4.92 3.54
N VAL A 136 0.74 -4.30 4.70
CA VAL A 136 -0.58 -4.07 5.32
C VAL A 136 -0.84 -2.57 5.45
N ILE A 137 -1.96 -2.12 4.93
CA ILE A 137 -2.43 -0.74 5.06
C ILE A 137 -3.73 -0.74 5.89
N PHE A 138 -3.63 -0.21 7.10
CA PHE A 138 -4.81 0.03 7.94
C PHE A 138 -5.53 1.30 7.51
N MET A 139 -6.81 1.19 7.22
CA MET A 139 -7.62 2.25 6.64
C MET A 139 -8.28 3.18 7.67
N GLY A 140 -7.67 3.31 8.85
CA GLY A 140 -8.24 4.08 9.96
C GLY A 140 -9.08 3.20 10.88
N CYS A 141 -8.40 2.43 11.71
CA CYS A 141 -9.01 1.73 12.83
C CYS A 141 -9.06 2.66 14.03
N ASN A 142 -10.27 2.98 14.51
CA ASN A 142 -10.46 3.76 15.74
C ASN A 142 -10.15 2.91 17.01
N VAL A 143 -9.81 1.66 16.84
CA VAL A 143 -9.39 0.68 17.86
C VAL A 143 -8.03 0.11 17.49
N SER A 144 -7.36 -0.53 18.43
CA SER A 144 -6.03 -1.10 18.21
C SER A 144 -5.96 -1.93 16.92
N CYS A 145 -5.07 -1.52 16.02
CA CYS A 145 -4.82 -2.29 14.81
C CYS A 145 -4.35 -3.70 15.19
N PRO A 146 -4.89 -4.74 14.58
CA PRO A 146 -4.44 -6.10 14.85
C PRO A 146 -2.98 -6.28 14.40
N ASN A 147 -2.26 -7.14 15.09
CA ASN A 147 -0.91 -7.51 14.66
C ASN A 147 -1.00 -8.48 13.47
N VAL A 148 -0.88 -7.98 12.26
CA VAL A 148 -0.85 -8.79 11.04
C VAL A 148 0.60 -8.99 10.64
N PRO A 149 1.11 -10.23 10.60
CA PRO A 149 2.46 -10.49 10.14
C PRO A 149 2.66 -9.98 8.71
N SER A 150 3.59 -9.07 8.52
CA SER A 150 3.90 -8.45 7.23
C SER A 150 5.30 -7.83 7.26
N GLN A 151 5.87 -7.58 6.09
CA GLN A 151 7.16 -6.89 5.99
C GLN A 151 7.03 -5.39 6.30
N TYR A 152 5.88 -4.80 5.93
CA TYR A 152 5.58 -3.39 6.18
C TYR A 152 4.12 -3.22 6.58
N ALA A 153 3.87 -2.36 7.56
CA ALA A 153 2.51 -1.99 7.98
C ALA A 153 2.42 -0.48 8.25
N GLU A 154 1.35 0.13 7.77
CA GLU A 154 1.07 1.56 7.94
C GLU A 154 -0.41 1.81 8.21
N ASN A 155 -0.73 2.83 8.99
CA ASN A 155 -2.11 3.28 9.18
C ASN A 155 -2.33 4.62 8.49
N TRP A 156 -3.23 4.65 7.50
CA TRP A 156 -3.57 5.88 6.78
C TRP A 156 -4.55 6.78 7.53
N GLY A 157 -5.19 6.29 8.58
CA GLY A 157 -6.05 7.09 9.44
C GLY A 157 -7.24 7.72 8.73
N LEU A 158 -7.80 7.06 7.72
CA LEU A 158 -8.90 7.60 6.93
C LEU A 158 -10.20 7.61 7.75
N ASP A 159 -10.93 8.70 7.66
CA ASP A 159 -12.26 8.85 8.23
C ASP A 159 -13.25 7.83 7.64
N ASP A 160 -14.28 7.50 8.42
CA ASP A 160 -15.35 6.63 7.93
C ASP A 160 -16.29 7.45 7.03
N PRO A 161 -16.43 7.11 5.75
CA PRO A 161 -17.32 7.83 4.83
C PRO A 161 -18.79 7.41 4.96
N SER A 162 -19.12 6.45 5.82
CA SER A 162 -20.48 5.94 5.97
C SER A 162 -21.44 7.04 6.44
N GLY A 163 -22.49 7.28 5.65
CA GLY A 163 -23.50 8.29 5.95
C GLY A 163 -23.12 9.73 5.60
N LYS A 164 -21.98 9.92 4.93
CA LYS A 164 -21.58 11.23 4.37
C LYS A 164 -22.18 11.44 2.97
N SER A 165 -22.08 12.67 2.47
CA SER A 165 -22.54 13.00 1.12
C SER A 165 -21.64 12.43 0.03
N ASP A 166 -22.13 12.37 -1.21
CA ASP A 166 -21.34 11.90 -2.37
C ASP A 166 -20.11 12.78 -2.68
N GLU A 167 -20.08 14.00 -2.17
CA GLU A 167 -19.02 14.99 -2.42
C GLU A 167 -17.87 14.93 -1.38
N GLU A 168 -18.10 14.27 -0.25
CA GLU A 168 -17.10 14.05 0.80
C GLU A 168 -16.34 12.72 0.59
#